data_f77f538659f7121817fc0c463a7e3861
#
_entry.id   f77f538659f7121817fc0c463a7e3861
#
_cell.length_a   1.000
_cell.length_b   1.000
_cell.length_c   1.000
_cell.angle_alpha   90.00
_cell.angle_beta   90.00
_cell.angle_gamma   90.00
#
_symmetry.space_group_name_H-M   'P 1'
#
loop_
_entity.id
_entity.type
_entity.pdbx_description
1 polymer ?
#
loop_
_entity_poly.entity_id
_entity_poly.type
_entity_poly.pdbx_seq_one_letter_code
_entity_poly.pdbx_strand_id
1 'polypeptide(L)'
;MKSRIVILVFGFIAIFMSCTAKNGGGSFWLSDDLDTTTYYYSKINDTTYYLKFEKLCDTKAEGYFFVFSDDVYVNKENFVIESKGKNHIVKYRNNTVKTRIQCFVRENGLVVQYATFGKVLGIFNKLTWSEEINFKKYRKPTFVKYPARYKEKVFDKIEVKHDVVYGSAEGYWDSYPTETETYIEILTKGVLSTVSKKNLDLKMDIYYPVGDSLEKRPFIMFIHGGGFYIGDKKSEAMVEYCKYFAHMGYVTASVNYRLGFKPMGPSVERAGYRALQDIHAAMRFIVKNASVYGIDTDYLFAGGSSAGGVTSLNLAFMRNKNRPESTTKGLLYDDLGNIESSTNSIKAEFSLKAVINMWGAVNDLEILKNSQTSVISFHGDADKIVPIDYDYPFQDMKSQINTLILFKMYGSLPIHIKLKELGRREELHIFENAGHSLNVDEDNHLNENFKFICYKSRDFLYGEIFPESYKIKSIPMTLFHRAMPLYETNCKDYVKMFWDIEGGVIVGMKDNQVRVVWFENAHKHKLKLSILTDTGAGFYDEYEF
;
A
#
# COMPACT_ATOMS: atom_id res chain seq x y z
N MET A 1 -16.57 -32.15 38.00
CA MET A 1 -16.10 -30.82 37.63
C MET A 1 -17.07 -30.06 36.73
N LYS A 2 -17.62 -30.66 35.66
CA LYS A 2 -18.63 -30.02 34.76
C LYS A 2 -19.89 -29.50 35.48
N SER A 3 -20.41 -30.18 36.47
CA SER A 3 -21.61 -29.75 37.21
C SER A 3 -21.35 -28.55 38.15
N ARG A 4 -20.12 -28.37 38.69
CA ARG A 4 -19.77 -27.22 39.53
C ARG A 4 -19.57 -25.96 38.67
N ILE A 5 -19.03 -26.07 37.47
CA ILE A 5 -18.89 -24.96 36.51
C ILE A 5 -20.28 -24.48 36.05
N VAL A 6 -21.22 -25.42 35.81
CA VAL A 6 -22.61 -25.09 35.48
C VAL A 6 -23.28 -24.34 36.63
N ILE A 7 -23.08 -24.72 37.87
CA ILE A 7 -23.61 -24.03 39.05
C ILE A 7 -22.97 -22.63 39.24
N LEU A 8 -21.70 -22.49 38.93
CA LEU A 8 -21.01 -21.17 38.91
C LEU A 8 -21.61 -20.26 37.82
N VAL A 9 -21.79 -20.73 36.60
CA VAL A 9 -22.43 -19.99 35.51
C VAL A 9 -23.88 -19.64 35.86
N PHE A 10 -24.61 -20.51 36.55
CA PHE A 10 -25.97 -20.23 37.03
C PHE A 10 -26.01 -19.24 38.19
N GLY A 11 -25.03 -19.28 39.06
CA GLY A 11 -24.82 -18.20 40.01
C GLY A 11 -24.67 -16.89 39.25
N PHE A 12 -23.94 -16.86 38.16
CA PHE A 12 -23.69 -15.69 37.31
C PHE A 12 -24.94 -15.06 36.70
N ILE A 13 -25.85 -15.86 36.17
CA ILE A 13 -27.06 -15.37 35.48
C ILE A 13 -28.10 -14.90 36.44
N ALA A 14 -28.18 -15.56 37.61
CA ALA A 14 -29.06 -15.18 38.67
C ALA A 14 -28.82 -13.76 39.27
N ILE A 15 -27.83 -13.07 38.79
CA ILE A 15 -27.10 -12.02 39.42
C ILE A 15 -27.67 -10.59 39.22
N PHE A 16 -28.51 -10.39 38.24
CA PHE A 16 -28.77 -9.04 37.76
C PHE A 16 -30.00 -8.29 38.32
N MET A 17 -30.61 -8.78 39.37
CA MET A 17 -31.88 -8.22 39.83
C MET A 17 -31.90 -7.71 41.28
N SER A 18 -30.78 -7.31 41.84
CA SER A 18 -30.80 -6.57 43.13
C SER A 18 -29.75 -5.47 43.20
N CYS A 19 -29.91 -4.45 42.39
CA CYS A 19 -29.28 -3.17 42.69
C CYS A 19 -30.10 -2.49 43.79
N THR A 20 -29.58 -2.44 45.01
CA THR A 20 -30.19 -1.65 46.08
C THR A 20 -29.80 -0.20 45.87
N ALA A 21 -30.81 0.64 45.56
CA ALA A 21 -30.68 2.07 45.77
C ALA A 21 -30.43 2.32 47.27
N LYS A 22 -29.50 3.18 47.60
CA LYS A 22 -29.39 3.77 48.92
C LYS A 22 -30.71 4.48 49.24
N ASN A 23 -31.32 4.06 50.34
CA ASN A 23 -32.48 4.57 51.07
C ASN A 23 -33.80 3.85 50.79
N GLY A 24 -34.13 3.01 51.77
CA GLY A 24 -35.43 2.80 52.39
C GLY A 24 -36.63 2.55 51.49
N GLY A 25 -37.15 1.30 51.47
CA GLY A 25 -38.47 0.96 50.95
C GLY A 25 -38.42 0.19 49.64
N GLY A 26 -38.61 -1.10 49.73
CA GLY A 26 -38.55 -2.10 48.69
C GLY A 26 -39.25 -1.79 47.38
N SER A 27 -38.54 -1.40 46.39
CA SER A 27 -38.84 -1.64 45.00
C SER A 27 -37.54 -1.77 44.24
N PHE A 28 -37.49 -2.81 43.38
CA PHE A 28 -36.40 -3.13 42.48
C PHE A 28 -36.26 -2.07 41.41
N TRP A 29 -35.08 -1.48 41.30
CA TRP A 29 -34.71 -0.72 40.11
C TRP A 29 -33.53 -1.44 39.46
N LEU A 30 -33.73 -2.03 38.31
CA LEU A 30 -32.67 -2.20 37.32
C LEU A 30 -32.28 -0.79 36.94
N SER A 31 -31.05 -0.38 37.30
CA SER A 31 -30.65 0.99 37.08
C SER A 31 -30.67 1.30 35.58
N ASP A 32 -31.04 2.53 35.24
CA ASP A 32 -30.92 3.11 33.89
C ASP A 32 -29.48 3.01 33.34
N ASP A 33 -28.53 2.52 34.14
CA ASP A 33 -27.12 2.34 33.82
C ASP A 33 -26.79 1.03 33.14
N LEU A 34 -27.74 0.06 33.06
CA LEU A 34 -27.53 -1.19 32.31
C LEU A 34 -27.90 -1.02 30.86
N ASP A 35 -26.86 -1.04 30.00
CA ASP A 35 -26.97 -0.80 28.60
C ASP A 35 -27.29 -2.10 27.83
N THR A 36 -28.48 -2.17 27.22
CA THR A 36 -28.87 -3.30 26.36
C THR A 36 -28.17 -3.33 25.03
N THR A 37 -27.45 -2.27 24.67
CA THR A 37 -26.70 -2.17 23.40
C THR A 37 -25.30 -2.75 23.51
N THR A 38 -24.78 -2.95 24.71
CA THR A 38 -23.41 -3.40 24.96
C THR A 38 -23.32 -4.84 25.50
N TYR A 39 -22.11 -5.37 25.50
CA TYR A 39 -21.75 -6.64 26.14
C TYR A 39 -20.99 -6.38 27.42
N TYR A 40 -21.17 -7.29 28.37
CA TYR A 40 -20.34 -7.37 29.56
C TYR A 40 -19.52 -8.65 29.49
N TYR A 41 -18.26 -8.62 29.87
CA TYR A 41 -17.42 -9.80 29.86
C TYR A 41 -16.67 -9.99 31.16
N SER A 42 -16.42 -11.25 31.51
CA SER A 42 -15.57 -11.63 32.64
C SER A 42 -14.75 -12.86 32.25
N LYS A 43 -13.48 -12.90 32.65
CA LYS A 43 -12.63 -14.08 32.51
C LYS A 43 -12.40 -14.68 33.90
N ILE A 44 -12.75 -15.96 34.05
CA ILE A 44 -12.59 -16.73 35.27
C ILE A 44 -11.81 -17.99 34.93
N ASN A 45 -10.59 -18.11 35.45
CA ASN A 45 -9.60 -19.09 35.02
C ASN A 45 -9.43 -19.00 33.49
N ASP A 46 -9.48 -20.13 32.76
CA ASP A 46 -9.33 -20.20 31.30
C ASP A 46 -10.67 -20.03 30.56
N THR A 47 -11.72 -19.61 31.26
CA THR A 47 -13.07 -19.46 30.69
C THR A 47 -13.47 -18.00 30.64
N THR A 48 -13.84 -17.52 29.45
CA THR A 48 -14.37 -16.17 29.21
C THR A 48 -15.88 -16.22 29.02
N TYR A 49 -16.58 -15.33 29.67
CA TYR A 49 -18.03 -15.18 29.62
C TYR A 49 -18.36 -13.83 29.01
N TYR A 50 -19.20 -13.84 27.98
CA TYR A 50 -19.82 -12.62 27.45
C TYR A 50 -21.31 -12.65 27.73
N LEU A 51 -21.81 -11.57 28.32
CA LEU A 51 -23.19 -11.45 28.76
C LEU A 51 -23.86 -10.29 28.02
N LYS A 52 -25.05 -10.52 27.49
CA LYS A 52 -25.89 -9.47 26.90
C LYS A 52 -27.30 -9.54 27.45
N PHE A 53 -27.85 -8.36 27.74
CA PHE A 53 -29.27 -8.18 28.03
C PHE A 53 -29.99 -7.79 26.75
N GLU A 54 -31.14 -8.41 26.50
CA GLU A 54 -32.01 -8.09 25.36
C GLU A 54 -33.22 -7.27 25.79
N LYS A 55 -33.78 -7.61 26.95
CA LYS A 55 -34.93 -6.92 27.53
C LYS A 55 -34.76 -6.75 29.02
N LEU A 56 -35.07 -5.56 29.50
CA LEU A 56 -35.03 -5.20 30.89
C LEU A 56 -36.34 -4.52 31.29
N CYS A 57 -36.95 -4.97 32.36
CA CYS A 57 -38.07 -4.29 33.02
C CYS A 57 -37.98 -4.48 34.55
N ASP A 58 -38.77 -3.76 35.31
CA ASP A 58 -38.68 -3.70 36.79
C ASP A 58 -38.63 -5.06 37.50
N THR A 59 -39.20 -6.07 36.92
CA THR A 59 -39.32 -7.40 37.55
C THR A 59 -38.72 -8.53 36.74
N LYS A 60 -38.22 -8.25 35.49
CA LYS A 60 -37.77 -9.28 34.59
C LYS A 60 -36.59 -8.81 33.73
N ALA A 61 -35.59 -9.67 33.58
CA ALA A 61 -34.53 -9.51 32.61
C ALA A 61 -34.45 -10.74 31.69
N GLU A 62 -34.26 -10.49 30.40
CA GLU A 62 -34.04 -11.52 29.40
C GLU A 62 -32.74 -11.23 28.69
N GLY A 63 -32.01 -12.27 28.30
CA GLY A 63 -30.77 -12.13 27.56
C GLY A 63 -30.11 -13.47 27.29
N TYR A 64 -28.88 -13.40 26.88
CA TYR A 64 -28.07 -14.58 26.62
C TYR A 64 -26.62 -14.36 27.03
N PHE A 65 -25.88 -15.43 27.14
CA PHE A 65 -24.45 -15.41 27.37
C PHE A 65 -23.74 -16.42 26.50
N PHE A 66 -22.50 -16.13 26.19
CA PHE A 66 -21.58 -17.02 25.51
C PHE A 66 -20.49 -17.45 26.48
N VAL A 67 -20.08 -18.70 26.36
CA VAL A 67 -19.02 -19.29 27.17
C VAL A 67 -17.90 -19.76 26.27
N PHE A 68 -16.67 -19.36 26.59
CA PHE A 68 -15.45 -19.76 25.91
C PHE A 68 -14.50 -20.39 26.93
N SER A 69 -13.96 -21.55 26.62
CA SER A 69 -12.87 -22.17 27.39
C SER A 69 -11.67 -22.28 26.47
N ASP A 70 -10.50 -21.78 26.93
CA ASP A 70 -9.27 -21.72 26.14
C ASP A 70 -9.49 -21.06 24.75
N ASP A 71 -10.26 -19.95 24.74
CA ASP A 71 -10.68 -19.23 23.53
C ASP A 71 -11.49 -20.08 22.51
N VAL A 72 -11.94 -21.27 22.91
CA VAL A 72 -12.85 -22.10 22.12
C VAL A 72 -14.28 -21.91 22.63
N TYR A 73 -15.19 -21.66 21.68
CA TYR A 73 -16.61 -21.57 22.00
C TYR A 73 -17.16 -22.88 22.56
N VAL A 74 -17.81 -22.76 23.71
CA VAL A 74 -18.45 -23.91 24.35
C VAL A 74 -19.95 -23.88 24.14
N ASN A 75 -20.62 -22.73 24.35
CA ASN A 75 -22.07 -22.65 24.31
C ASN A 75 -22.66 -21.24 24.22
N LYS A 76 -23.87 -21.09 23.62
CA LYS A 76 -24.76 -19.92 23.73
C LYS A 76 -26.01 -20.36 24.48
N GLU A 77 -26.38 -19.64 25.51
CA GLU A 77 -27.50 -19.99 26.33
C GLU A 77 -28.38 -18.76 26.62
N ASN A 78 -29.67 -18.92 26.44
CA ASN A 78 -30.65 -17.88 26.80
C ASN A 78 -31.04 -18.02 28.26
N PHE A 79 -31.34 -16.92 28.90
CA PHE A 79 -31.79 -16.86 30.28
C PHE A 79 -32.98 -15.91 30.46
N VAL A 80 -33.79 -16.23 31.48
CA VAL A 80 -34.86 -15.36 31.99
C VAL A 80 -34.73 -15.29 33.50
N ILE A 81 -34.70 -14.08 34.04
CA ILE A 81 -34.64 -13.80 35.47
C ILE A 81 -35.94 -13.08 35.85
N GLU A 82 -36.69 -13.64 36.81
CA GLU A 82 -37.89 -13.04 37.35
C GLU A 82 -37.69 -12.71 38.84
N SER A 83 -38.05 -11.50 39.26
CA SER A 83 -37.98 -11.09 40.64
C SER A 83 -39.26 -11.51 41.40
N LYS A 84 -39.12 -12.16 42.57
CA LYS A 84 -40.20 -12.47 43.48
C LYS A 84 -39.84 -12.07 44.92
N GLY A 85 -40.16 -10.85 45.27
CA GLY A 85 -39.80 -10.27 46.57
C GLY A 85 -38.28 -10.22 46.77
N LYS A 86 -37.76 -10.80 47.86
CA LYS A 86 -36.30 -10.87 48.12
C LYS A 86 -35.57 -11.98 47.39
N ASN A 87 -36.23 -12.75 46.54
CA ASN A 87 -35.64 -13.88 45.83
C ASN A 87 -35.76 -13.65 44.32
N HIS A 88 -34.88 -14.32 43.57
CA HIS A 88 -34.88 -14.34 42.12
C HIS A 88 -35.09 -15.76 41.61
N ILE A 89 -35.89 -15.90 40.59
CA ILE A 89 -36.11 -17.17 39.88
C ILE A 89 -35.38 -17.04 38.58
N VAL A 90 -34.39 -17.88 38.39
CA VAL A 90 -33.61 -17.97 37.14
C VAL A 90 -34.06 -19.20 36.35
N LYS A 91 -34.59 -18.98 35.18
CA LYS A 91 -34.96 -20.01 34.22
C LYS A 91 -33.88 -20.11 33.14
N TYR A 92 -33.38 -21.33 32.95
CA TYR A 92 -32.31 -21.61 32.04
C TYR A 92 -32.45 -23.04 31.52
N ARG A 93 -32.57 -23.24 30.21
CA ARG A 93 -32.98 -24.52 29.62
C ARG A 93 -34.24 -25.04 30.35
N ASN A 94 -34.16 -26.25 30.84
CA ASN A 94 -35.25 -26.88 31.60
C ASN A 94 -35.10 -26.75 33.13
N ASN A 95 -34.15 -25.94 33.59
CA ASN A 95 -33.85 -25.79 35.01
C ASN A 95 -34.39 -24.48 35.56
N THR A 96 -34.81 -24.52 36.83
CA THR A 96 -35.23 -23.34 37.59
C THR A 96 -34.49 -23.32 38.92
N VAL A 97 -33.74 -22.23 39.16
CA VAL A 97 -32.97 -22.05 40.40
C VAL A 97 -33.49 -20.86 41.18
N LYS A 98 -33.72 -21.08 42.48
CA LYS A 98 -34.06 -20.00 43.42
C LYS A 98 -32.83 -19.60 44.21
N THR A 99 -32.45 -18.30 44.14
CA THR A 99 -31.24 -17.78 44.78
C THR A 99 -31.45 -16.34 45.24
N ARG A 100 -30.51 -15.81 46.01
CA ARG A 100 -30.41 -14.36 46.29
C ARG A 100 -29.17 -13.81 45.56
N ILE A 101 -29.31 -12.59 45.07
CA ILE A 101 -28.29 -11.99 44.22
C ILE A 101 -28.12 -10.52 44.63
N GLN A 102 -26.88 -10.07 44.57
CA GLN A 102 -26.52 -8.66 44.72
C GLN A 102 -25.69 -8.22 43.52
N CYS A 103 -26.02 -7.06 42.97
CA CYS A 103 -25.33 -6.42 41.89
C CYS A 103 -24.92 -5.01 42.28
N PHE A 104 -23.72 -4.63 41.91
CA PHE A 104 -23.20 -3.28 42.08
C PHE A 104 -22.68 -2.79 40.73
N VAL A 105 -23.29 -1.73 40.18
CA VAL A 105 -22.73 -1.07 39.00
C VAL A 105 -21.57 -0.18 39.45
N ARG A 106 -20.40 -0.34 38.84
CA ARG A 106 -19.21 0.50 39.03
C ARG A 106 -18.87 1.19 37.72
N GLU A 107 -18.09 2.27 37.73
CA GLU A 107 -17.75 3.12 36.56
C GLU A 107 -17.36 2.34 35.29
N ASN A 108 -16.69 1.21 35.44
CA ASN A 108 -16.17 0.43 34.30
C ASN A 108 -16.80 -0.96 34.13
N GLY A 109 -17.91 -1.25 34.82
CA GLY A 109 -18.51 -2.56 34.75
C GLY A 109 -19.49 -2.88 35.85
N LEU A 110 -19.65 -4.16 36.13
CA LEU A 110 -20.63 -4.72 36.99
C LEU A 110 -20.00 -5.73 37.92
N VAL A 111 -20.22 -5.59 39.20
CA VAL A 111 -19.78 -6.53 40.25
C VAL A 111 -20.96 -7.33 40.76
N VAL A 112 -20.74 -8.58 40.93
CA VAL A 112 -21.78 -9.52 41.17
C VAL A 112 -21.43 -10.54 42.24
N GLN A 113 -22.39 -10.79 43.14
CA GLN A 113 -22.37 -11.87 44.13
C GLN A 113 -23.70 -12.63 44.14
N TYR A 114 -23.64 -13.91 44.40
CA TYR A 114 -24.82 -14.74 44.62
C TYR A 114 -24.74 -15.49 45.93
N ALA A 115 -25.88 -15.82 46.51
CA ALA A 115 -25.92 -16.56 47.75
C ALA A 115 -26.42 -17.99 47.55
N THR A 116 -25.71 -18.92 48.14
CA THR A 116 -26.14 -20.31 48.24
C THR A 116 -26.78 -20.62 49.58
N PHE A 117 -27.86 -21.42 49.57
CA PHE A 117 -28.51 -21.88 50.78
C PHE A 117 -27.95 -23.25 51.13
N GLY A 118 -27.23 -23.32 52.23
CA GLY A 118 -26.74 -24.60 52.78
C GLY A 118 -27.49 -24.94 54.08
N LYS A 119 -27.69 -26.21 54.34
CA LYS A 119 -28.21 -26.69 55.64
C LYS A 119 -27.04 -26.85 56.60
N VAL A 120 -27.13 -26.21 57.76
CA VAL A 120 -26.22 -26.41 58.87
C VAL A 120 -26.96 -27.21 59.95
N LEU A 121 -26.37 -28.33 60.38
CA LEU A 121 -26.99 -29.29 61.36
C LEU A 121 -28.36 -29.84 60.92
N GLY A 122 -28.64 -29.86 59.60
CA GLY A 122 -29.91 -30.42 59.10
C GLY A 122 -31.16 -29.58 59.33
N ILE A 123 -31.07 -28.51 60.16
CA ILE A 123 -32.24 -27.73 60.62
C ILE A 123 -32.15 -26.23 60.20
N PHE A 124 -30.97 -25.62 60.22
CA PHE A 124 -30.81 -24.21 59.92
C PHE A 124 -30.30 -23.96 58.48
N ASN A 125 -30.99 -23.06 57.77
CA ASN A 125 -30.51 -22.59 56.46
C ASN A 125 -29.44 -21.50 56.65
N LYS A 126 -28.21 -21.79 56.26
CA LYS A 126 -27.13 -20.79 56.23
C LYS A 126 -27.04 -20.18 54.85
N LEU A 127 -27.09 -18.88 54.77
CA LEU A 127 -26.83 -18.09 53.56
C LEU A 127 -25.34 -17.83 53.44
N THR A 128 -24.71 -18.31 52.37
CA THR A 128 -23.30 -18.03 52.10
C THR A 128 -23.21 -17.29 50.78
N TRP A 129 -22.58 -16.13 50.76
CA TRP A 129 -22.33 -15.33 49.56
C TRP A 129 -21.08 -15.83 48.85
N SER A 130 -21.12 -15.77 47.50
CA SER A 130 -19.93 -16.02 46.65
C SER A 130 -18.91 -14.90 46.79
N GLU A 131 -17.73 -15.13 46.28
CA GLU A 131 -16.79 -14.04 45.99
C GLU A 131 -17.39 -13.06 44.97
N GLU A 132 -16.87 -11.82 44.93
CA GLU A 132 -17.24 -10.84 43.90
C GLU A 132 -16.78 -11.28 42.53
N ILE A 133 -17.68 -11.21 41.58
CA ILE A 133 -17.38 -11.51 40.17
C ILE A 133 -17.50 -10.21 39.41
N ASN A 134 -16.37 -9.80 38.81
CA ASN A 134 -16.26 -8.54 38.12
C ASN A 134 -16.48 -8.73 36.61
N PHE A 135 -17.51 -8.07 36.07
CA PHE A 135 -17.75 -7.94 34.65
C PHE A 135 -17.34 -6.57 34.19
N LYS A 136 -16.53 -6.51 33.12
CA LYS A 136 -16.15 -5.27 32.47
C LYS A 136 -17.11 -4.96 31.34
N LYS A 137 -17.47 -3.68 31.17
CA LYS A 137 -18.18 -3.23 29.98
C LYS A 137 -17.27 -3.38 28.79
N TYR A 138 -17.73 -4.06 27.74
CA TYR A 138 -16.96 -4.20 26.50
C TYR A 138 -16.94 -2.83 25.81
N ARG A 139 -15.78 -2.19 25.77
CA ARG A 139 -15.57 -0.96 25.01
C ARG A 139 -15.05 -1.36 23.65
N LYS A 140 -15.83 -1.05 22.62
CA LYS A 140 -15.39 -1.21 21.25
C LYS A 140 -14.15 -0.34 21.01
N PRO A 141 -13.02 -0.90 20.55
CA PRO A 141 -11.85 -0.09 20.19
C PRO A 141 -12.23 0.91 19.10
N THR A 142 -11.66 2.12 19.17
CA THR A 142 -11.84 3.08 18.06
C THR A 142 -11.18 2.51 16.82
N PHE A 143 -11.96 2.36 15.74
CA PHE A 143 -11.46 1.87 14.47
C PHE A 143 -10.53 2.92 13.84
N VAL A 144 -9.33 2.50 13.47
CA VAL A 144 -8.34 3.34 12.81
C VAL A 144 -8.19 2.87 11.37
N LYS A 145 -8.59 3.72 10.41
CA LYS A 145 -8.31 3.49 9.00
C LYS A 145 -6.96 4.11 8.68
N TYR A 146 -5.99 3.26 8.33
CA TYR A 146 -4.68 3.74 7.87
C TYR A 146 -4.75 4.24 6.44
N PRO A 147 -4.02 5.33 6.09
CA PRO A 147 -4.01 5.85 4.73
C PRO A 147 -3.37 4.84 3.77
N ALA A 148 -3.90 4.77 2.56
CA ALA A 148 -3.37 3.94 1.48
C ALA A 148 -2.11 4.59 0.87
N ARG A 149 -1.01 4.58 1.62
CA ARG A 149 0.29 5.09 1.18
C ARG A 149 0.69 4.46 -0.15
N TYR A 150 1.37 5.21 -0.99
CA TYR A 150 1.74 4.89 -2.38
C TYR A 150 0.57 4.85 -3.38
N LYS A 151 -0.66 5.00 -2.91
CA LYS A 151 -1.87 5.08 -3.72
C LYS A 151 -2.66 6.38 -3.54
N GLU A 152 -2.58 6.96 -2.35
CA GLU A 152 -3.25 8.23 -2.00
C GLU A 152 -2.21 9.26 -1.57
N LYS A 153 -2.54 10.54 -1.70
CA LYS A 153 -1.74 11.62 -1.14
C LYS A 153 -1.76 11.52 0.39
N VAL A 154 -0.59 11.29 0.99
CA VAL A 154 -0.41 11.13 2.45
C VAL A 154 0.34 12.30 3.06
N PHE A 155 1.23 12.92 2.29
CA PHE A 155 2.08 14.01 2.74
C PHE A 155 1.71 15.31 2.05
N ASP A 156 1.49 16.39 2.83
CA ASP A 156 1.19 17.72 2.28
C ASP A 156 2.44 18.47 1.86
N LYS A 157 3.57 18.18 2.50
CA LYS A 157 4.85 18.88 2.25
C LYS A 157 5.89 17.90 1.76
N ILE A 158 6.65 18.33 0.77
CA ILE A 158 7.83 17.65 0.25
C ILE A 158 9.05 18.56 0.39
N GLU A 159 10.20 17.98 0.57
CA GLU A 159 11.49 18.64 0.53
C GLU A 159 12.23 18.24 -0.73
N VAL A 160 13.03 19.17 -1.26
CA VAL A 160 13.84 18.95 -2.47
C VAL A 160 15.29 19.24 -2.17
N LYS A 161 16.14 18.24 -2.38
CA LYS A 161 17.58 18.43 -2.35
C LYS A 161 18.07 18.66 -3.76
N HIS A 162 18.35 19.90 -4.06
CA HIS A 162 18.78 20.33 -5.40
C HIS A 162 20.23 20.02 -5.69
N ASP A 163 20.53 19.84 -6.97
CA ASP A 163 21.89 19.79 -7.54
C ASP A 163 22.82 18.76 -6.87
N VAL A 164 22.28 17.59 -6.52
CA VAL A 164 23.07 16.47 -5.99
C VAL A 164 23.96 15.93 -7.09
N VAL A 165 25.28 16.11 -6.99
CA VAL A 165 26.27 15.59 -7.93
C VAL A 165 26.39 14.08 -7.74
N TYR A 166 26.08 13.30 -8.78
CA TYR A 166 26.19 11.84 -8.76
C TYR A 166 27.41 11.30 -9.50
N GLY A 167 28.08 12.14 -10.25
CA GLY A 167 29.29 11.80 -10.98
C GLY A 167 29.74 12.93 -11.90
N SER A 168 30.84 12.72 -12.63
CA SER A 168 31.33 13.65 -13.64
C SER A 168 31.90 12.90 -14.85
N ALA A 169 31.75 13.49 -16.04
CA ALA A 169 32.27 12.90 -17.26
C ALA A 169 32.43 13.95 -18.36
N GLU A 170 33.30 13.66 -19.34
CA GLU A 170 33.45 14.50 -20.53
C GLU A 170 32.20 14.49 -21.41
N GLY A 171 31.68 15.66 -21.71
CA GLY A 171 30.51 15.86 -22.55
C GLY A 171 30.46 17.27 -23.13
N TYR A 172 29.41 17.56 -23.87
CA TYR A 172 29.20 18.87 -24.45
C TYR A 172 28.49 19.78 -23.47
N TRP A 173 27.30 19.35 -22.98
CA TRP A 173 26.53 20.02 -21.92
C TRP A 173 25.65 18.98 -21.19
N ASP A 174 25.08 19.35 -20.06
CA ASP A 174 24.22 18.52 -19.22
C ASP A 174 22.80 19.09 -19.07
N SER A 175 22.56 20.28 -19.59
CA SER A 175 21.24 20.92 -19.64
C SER A 175 21.16 21.89 -20.81
N TYR A 176 19.99 21.96 -21.43
CA TYR A 176 19.69 22.91 -22.49
C TYR A 176 18.18 23.25 -22.42
N PRO A 177 17.81 24.38 -21.83
CA PRO A 177 16.41 24.82 -21.76
C PRO A 177 15.85 25.15 -23.15
N THR A 178 14.60 24.79 -23.40
CA THR A 178 13.97 24.81 -24.75
C THR A 178 12.74 25.72 -24.81
N GLU A 179 12.81 26.90 -24.27
CA GLU A 179 11.59 27.72 -24.14
C GLU A 179 11.09 28.36 -25.45
N THR A 180 11.94 28.49 -26.50
CA THR A 180 11.58 29.26 -27.68
C THR A 180 12.08 28.75 -29.04
N GLU A 181 12.85 27.67 -29.11
CA GLU A 181 13.50 27.20 -30.33
C GLU A 181 13.05 25.79 -30.75
N THR A 182 12.92 25.55 -32.04
CA THR A 182 12.64 24.20 -32.54
C THR A 182 13.88 23.29 -32.41
N TYR A 183 13.66 21.98 -32.31
CA TYR A 183 14.73 20.98 -32.23
C TYR A 183 15.76 21.12 -33.39
N ILE A 184 15.31 21.43 -34.61
CA ILE A 184 16.17 21.62 -35.79
C ILE A 184 17.02 22.88 -35.68
N GLU A 185 16.45 24.00 -35.21
CA GLU A 185 17.21 25.22 -34.98
C GLU A 185 18.30 25.02 -33.94
N ILE A 186 17.98 24.32 -32.85
CA ILE A 186 18.93 23.97 -31.81
C ILE A 186 20.04 23.07 -32.35
N LEU A 187 19.71 22.02 -33.15
CA LEU A 187 20.69 21.16 -33.80
C LEU A 187 21.62 21.96 -34.71
N THR A 188 21.07 22.87 -35.51
CA THR A 188 21.83 23.67 -36.47
C THR A 188 22.80 24.65 -35.75
N LYS A 189 22.32 25.33 -34.71
CA LYS A 189 23.16 26.23 -33.89
C LYS A 189 24.17 25.45 -33.06
N GLY A 190 23.81 24.27 -32.59
CA GLY A 190 24.63 23.42 -31.73
C GLY A 190 25.83 22.79 -32.41
N VAL A 191 25.91 22.76 -33.76
CA VAL A 191 27.10 22.26 -34.50
C VAL A 191 28.39 22.94 -34.05
N LEU A 192 28.36 24.24 -33.84
CA LEU A 192 29.52 25.01 -33.35
C LEU A 192 29.84 24.69 -31.89
N SER A 193 28.82 24.39 -31.08
CA SER A 193 28.99 24.05 -29.65
C SER A 193 29.55 22.66 -29.42
N THR A 194 29.49 21.76 -30.43
CA THR A 194 30.04 20.41 -30.35
C THR A 194 31.51 20.28 -30.77
N VAL A 195 32.21 21.39 -30.88
CA VAL A 195 33.65 21.42 -31.26
C VAL A 195 34.53 20.86 -30.13
N SER A 196 34.26 21.20 -28.90
CA SER A 196 35.04 20.71 -27.75
C SER A 196 34.16 20.14 -26.65
N LYS A 197 34.64 19.10 -26.02
CA LYS A 197 34.06 18.55 -24.78
C LYS A 197 34.71 19.19 -23.57
N LYS A 198 33.98 19.22 -22.46
CA LYS A 198 34.48 19.64 -21.14
C LYS A 198 34.04 18.62 -20.09
N ASN A 199 34.70 18.60 -18.95
CA ASN A 199 34.25 17.81 -17.82
C ASN A 199 32.98 18.45 -17.23
N LEU A 200 31.92 17.63 -17.08
CA LEU A 200 30.59 18.04 -16.60
C LEU A 200 30.29 17.35 -15.28
N ASP A 201 29.92 18.13 -14.26
CA ASP A 201 29.32 17.57 -13.05
C ASP A 201 27.86 17.28 -13.30
N LEU A 202 27.50 15.99 -13.29
CA LEU A 202 26.16 15.52 -13.57
C LEU A 202 25.31 15.47 -12.30
N LYS A 203 24.13 16.06 -12.35
CA LYS A 203 23.32 16.39 -11.17
C LYS A 203 21.92 15.81 -11.26
N MET A 204 21.33 15.59 -10.07
CA MET A 204 19.92 15.29 -9.91
C MET A 204 19.30 16.12 -8.78
N ASP A 205 17.99 16.30 -8.83
CA ASP A 205 17.18 16.82 -7.72
C ASP A 205 16.43 15.68 -7.09
N ILE A 206 16.52 15.53 -5.75
CA ILE A 206 15.87 14.44 -5.00
C ILE A 206 14.73 15.03 -4.18
N TYR A 207 13.54 14.43 -4.31
CA TYR A 207 12.30 14.84 -3.66
C TYR A 207 11.88 13.79 -2.63
N TYR A 208 11.52 14.21 -1.43
CA TYR A 208 11.06 13.28 -0.38
C TYR A 208 10.01 13.92 0.54
N PRO A 209 9.12 13.12 1.14
CA PRO A 209 8.07 13.62 2.03
C PRO A 209 8.64 14.15 3.33
N VAL A 210 8.11 15.28 3.81
CA VAL A 210 8.48 15.88 5.10
C VAL A 210 7.68 15.24 6.23
N GLY A 211 8.37 14.90 7.33
CA GLY A 211 7.74 14.32 8.53
C GLY A 211 7.43 12.83 8.43
N ASP A 212 7.95 12.17 7.43
CA ASP A 212 7.84 10.73 7.28
C ASP A 212 8.80 9.99 8.22
N SER A 213 8.25 9.10 9.04
CA SER A 213 9.02 8.30 10.00
C SER A 213 9.59 6.99 9.45
N LEU A 214 9.26 6.63 8.20
CA LEU A 214 9.81 5.42 7.59
C LEU A 214 11.28 5.60 7.22
N GLU A 215 12.07 4.59 7.54
CA GLU A 215 13.49 4.55 7.20
C GLU A 215 13.76 4.10 5.75
N LYS A 216 12.81 3.37 5.15
CA LYS A 216 12.92 2.81 3.80
C LYS A 216 11.68 3.09 2.98
N ARG A 217 11.86 3.65 1.79
CA ARG A 217 10.79 4.04 0.86
C ARG A 217 11.11 3.58 -0.55
N PRO A 218 10.13 3.16 -1.34
CA PRO A 218 10.31 2.96 -2.77
C PRO A 218 10.88 4.21 -3.45
N PHE A 219 11.69 3.98 -4.48
CA PHE A 219 12.38 5.04 -5.21
C PHE A 219 12.01 5.05 -6.69
N ILE A 220 11.78 6.23 -7.27
CA ILE A 220 11.54 6.42 -8.71
C ILE A 220 12.51 7.46 -9.27
N MET A 221 13.25 7.10 -10.32
CA MET A 221 14.09 8.03 -11.08
C MET A 221 13.37 8.45 -12.36
N PHE A 222 13.10 9.76 -12.53
CA PHE A 222 12.51 10.33 -13.72
C PHE A 222 13.58 10.96 -14.62
N ILE A 223 13.53 10.61 -15.91
CA ILE A 223 14.52 10.93 -16.93
C ILE A 223 13.84 11.76 -18.02
N HIS A 224 14.32 12.98 -18.24
CA HIS A 224 13.72 13.88 -19.22
C HIS A 224 13.99 13.43 -20.68
N GLY A 225 13.14 13.89 -21.59
CA GLY A 225 13.27 13.71 -23.03
C GLY A 225 14.26 14.68 -23.69
N GLY A 226 14.02 14.97 -24.97
CA GLY A 226 14.79 15.97 -25.73
C GLY A 226 15.83 15.38 -26.68
N GLY A 227 15.61 14.15 -27.19
CA GLY A 227 16.40 13.55 -28.27
C GLY A 227 17.90 13.45 -27.99
N PHE A 228 18.30 13.35 -26.70
CA PHE A 228 19.70 13.34 -26.24
C PHE A 228 20.50 14.61 -26.58
N TYR A 229 19.83 15.69 -26.94
CA TYR A 229 20.45 16.93 -27.33
C TYR A 229 20.05 18.10 -26.45
N ILE A 230 18.79 18.14 -26.00
CA ILE A 230 18.18 19.20 -25.20
C ILE A 230 17.50 18.60 -23.97
N GLY A 231 17.02 19.45 -23.06
CA GLY A 231 16.28 19.09 -21.87
C GLY A 231 16.98 19.42 -20.56
N ASP A 232 16.26 19.35 -19.48
CA ASP A 232 16.73 19.62 -18.13
C ASP A 232 15.91 18.87 -17.08
N LYS A 233 16.54 18.48 -15.97
CA LYS A 233 15.88 17.90 -14.79
C LYS A 233 14.80 18.81 -14.18
N LYS A 234 14.84 20.11 -14.51
CA LYS A 234 13.86 21.13 -14.05
C LYS A 234 12.68 21.27 -14.99
N SER A 235 12.57 20.47 -16.08
CA SER A 235 11.39 20.51 -16.93
C SER A 235 10.12 20.27 -16.10
N GLU A 236 9.06 21.04 -16.36
CA GLU A 236 7.84 21.06 -15.54
C GLU A 236 7.28 19.65 -15.34
N ALA A 237 7.15 18.86 -16.41
CA ALA A 237 6.63 17.52 -16.33
C ALA A 237 7.43 16.61 -15.39
N MET A 238 8.77 16.65 -15.45
CA MET A 238 9.62 15.80 -14.58
C MET A 238 9.50 16.22 -13.12
N VAL A 239 9.48 17.54 -12.85
CA VAL A 239 9.28 18.08 -11.51
C VAL A 239 7.93 17.67 -10.94
N GLU A 240 6.87 17.78 -11.72
CA GLU A 240 5.50 17.44 -11.25
C GLU A 240 5.30 15.92 -11.10
N TYR A 241 5.91 15.06 -11.95
CA TYR A 241 5.96 13.61 -11.67
C TYR A 241 6.66 13.33 -10.33
N CYS A 242 7.82 13.93 -10.08
CA CYS A 242 8.54 13.75 -8.81
C CYS A 242 7.68 14.17 -7.61
N LYS A 243 7.06 15.35 -7.66
CA LYS A 243 6.19 15.83 -6.58
C LYS A 243 4.98 14.94 -6.36
N TYR A 244 4.32 14.52 -7.44
CA TYR A 244 3.13 13.66 -7.39
C TYR A 244 3.40 12.38 -6.56
N PHE A 245 4.47 11.67 -6.89
CA PHE A 245 4.82 10.44 -6.18
C PHE A 245 5.41 10.70 -4.78
N ALA A 246 6.16 11.77 -4.58
CA ALA A 246 6.67 12.13 -3.26
C ALA A 246 5.54 12.42 -2.26
N HIS A 247 4.45 13.09 -2.67
CA HIS A 247 3.26 13.29 -1.86
C HIS A 247 2.58 11.97 -1.43
N MET A 248 2.82 10.88 -2.15
CA MET A 248 2.31 9.53 -1.82
C MET A 248 3.27 8.72 -0.94
N GLY A 249 4.46 9.24 -0.66
CA GLY A 249 5.44 8.59 0.21
C GLY A 249 6.61 7.91 -0.49
N TYR A 250 6.78 8.08 -1.80
CA TYR A 250 8.01 7.69 -2.50
C TYR A 250 9.13 8.69 -2.26
N VAL A 251 10.37 8.24 -2.42
CA VAL A 251 11.50 9.12 -2.75
C VAL A 251 11.63 9.15 -4.26
N THR A 252 11.78 10.34 -4.86
CA THR A 252 11.88 10.47 -6.31
C THR A 252 13.07 11.33 -6.69
N ALA A 253 13.59 11.17 -7.91
CA ALA A 253 14.62 12.04 -8.44
C ALA A 253 14.35 12.41 -9.89
N SER A 254 14.58 13.68 -10.24
CA SER A 254 14.74 14.12 -11.62
C SER A 254 16.21 14.31 -11.93
N VAL A 255 16.68 13.77 -13.06
CA VAL A 255 18.11 13.59 -13.31
C VAL A 255 18.53 14.20 -14.65
N ASN A 256 19.65 14.96 -14.66
CA ASN A 256 20.35 15.38 -15.85
C ASN A 256 21.35 14.30 -16.29
N TYR A 257 21.64 14.25 -17.58
CA TYR A 257 22.62 13.37 -18.20
C TYR A 257 23.35 14.14 -19.33
N ARG A 258 24.47 13.62 -19.82
CA ARG A 258 25.23 14.27 -20.89
C ARG A 258 24.42 14.39 -22.18
N LEU A 259 24.25 15.62 -22.64
CA LEU A 259 23.54 16.01 -23.84
C LEU A 259 24.54 16.41 -24.95
N GLY A 260 24.02 16.46 -26.16
CA GLY A 260 24.76 16.91 -27.34
C GLY A 260 25.52 15.79 -28.06
N PHE A 261 25.61 15.94 -29.37
CA PHE A 261 26.38 15.07 -30.26
C PHE A 261 26.74 15.83 -31.53
N LYS A 262 27.82 15.38 -32.21
CA LYS A 262 28.12 15.88 -33.54
C LYS A 262 27.09 15.32 -34.51
N PRO A 263 26.43 16.14 -35.35
CA PRO A 263 25.38 15.69 -36.25
C PRO A 263 25.95 14.93 -37.45
N MET A 264 26.54 13.74 -37.23
CA MET A 264 27.14 12.90 -38.24
C MET A 264 27.18 11.43 -37.77
N GLY A 265 26.91 10.51 -38.70
CA GLY A 265 27.04 9.06 -38.50
C GLY A 265 26.20 8.56 -37.31
N PRO A 266 26.71 7.57 -36.54
CA PRO A 266 25.95 6.94 -35.46
C PRO A 266 25.88 7.79 -34.15
N SER A 267 26.00 9.12 -34.25
CA SER A 267 26.19 10.00 -33.10
C SER A 267 24.98 10.03 -32.15
N VAL A 268 23.74 9.86 -32.67
CA VAL A 268 22.52 9.80 -31.86
C VAL A 268 22.51 8.53 -31.00
N GLU A 269 22.83 7.36 -31.59
CA GLU A 269 22.89 6.10 -30.82
C GLU A 269 24.00 6.13 -29.75
N ARG A 270 25.15 6.72 -30.09
CA ARG A 270 26.24 6.96 -29.13
C ARG A 270 25.85 7.92 -28.02
N ALA A 271 25.05 8.95 -28.32
CA ALA A 271 24.52 9.86 -27.29
C ALA A 271 23.54 9.14 -26.36
N GLY A 272 22.65 8.32 -26.90
CA GLY A 272 21.77 7.47 -26.11
C GLY A 272 22.54 6.50 -25.20
N TYR A 273 23.61 5.91 -25.68
CA TYR A 273 24.46 5.03 -24.85
C TYR A 273 25.19 5.81 -23.73
N ARG A 274 25.67 7.04 -24.00
CA ARG A 274 26.24 7.89 -22.93
C ARG A 274 25.19 8.26 -21.88
N ALA A 275 23.96 8.59 -22.31
CA ALA A 275 22.85 8.83 -21.39
C ALA A 275 22.60 7.59 -20.51
N LEU A 276 22.58 6.40 -21.09
CA LEU A 276 22.48 5.15 -20.33
C LEU A 276 23.62 4.99 -19.31
N GLN A 277 24.88 5.26 -19.69
CA GLN A 277 26.02 5.21 -18.76
C GLN A 277 25.82 6.18 -17.58
N ASP A 278 25.36 7.39 -17.85
CA ASP A 278 25.14 8.42 -16.84
C ASP A 278 23.99 8.04 -15.90
N ILE A 279 22.86 7.60 -16.44
CA ILE A 279 21.70 7.18 -15.63
C ILE A 279 22.00 5.91 -14.83
N HIS A 280 22.78 4.98 -15.39
CA HIS A 280 23.26 3.82 -14.63
C HIS A 280 24.17 4.24 -13.48
N ALA A 281 25.03 5.25 -13.68
CA ALA A 281 25.86 5.81 -12.61
C ALA A 281 25.03 6.54 -11.56
N ALA A 282 23.98 7.27 -11.96
CA ALA A 282 23.04 7.92 -11.04
C ALA A 282 22.33 6.88 -10.16
N MET A 283 21.89 5.76 -10.75
CA MET A 283 21.25 4.69 -9.98
C MET A 283 22.24 4.01 -9.01
N ARG A 284 23.47 3.74 -9.43
CA ARG A 284 24.52 3.23 -8.51
C ARG A 284 24.77 4.18 -7.35
N PHE A 285 24.78 5.52 -7.61
CA PHE A 285 24.90 6.53 -6.57
C PHE A 285 23.72 6.47 -5.58
N ILE A 286 22.49 6.36 -6.07
CA ILE A 286 21.29 6.23 -5.23
C ILE A 286 21.37 4.98 -4.36
N VAL A 287 21.69 3.82 -4.93
CA VAL A 287 21.81 2.55 -4.17
C VAL A 287 22.90 2.63 -3.11
N LYS A 288 24.07 3.20 -3.45
CA LYS A 288 25.17 3.37 -2.49
C LYS A 288 24.81 4.28 -1.31
N ASN A 289 23.95 5.26 -1.54
CA ASN A 289 23.51 6.26 -0.56
C ASN A 289 22.06 6.02 -0.09
N ALA A 290 21.52 4.82 -0.28
CA ALA A 290 20.12 4.52 -0.01
C ALA A 290 19.72 4.84 1.44
N SER A 291 20.56 4.53 2.43
CA SER A 291 20.31 4.85 3.84
C SER A 291 20.30 6.37 4.13
N VAL A 292 21.06 7.16 3.38
CA VAL A 292 21.08 8.63 3.54
C VAL A 292 19.78 9.28 3.08
N TYR A 293 19.18 8.72 2.04
CA TYR A 293 17.94 9.22 1.44
C TYR A 293 16.69 8.44 1.90
N GLY A 294 16.86 7.43 2.76
CA GLY A 294 15.77 6.59 3.24
C GLY A 294 15.10 5.80 2.11
N ILE A 295 15.90 5.17 1.25
CA ILE A 295 15.45 4.44 0.07
C ILE A 295 15.49 2.93 0.33
N ASP A 296 14.42 2.23 -0.07
CA ASP A 296 14.37 0.77 -0.14
C ASP A 296 14.88 0.30 -1.50
N THR A 297 16.02 -0.37 -1.51
CA THR A 297 16.63 -0.86 -2.74
C THR A 297 15.92 -2.06 -3.37
N ASP A 298 14.97 -2.67 -2.66
CA ASP A 298 14.11 -3.73 -3.19
C ASP A 298 12.99 -3.17 -4.10
N TYR A 299 12.69 -1.87 -4.00
CA TYR A 299 11.64 -1.20 -4.76
C TYR A 299 12.18 0.00 -5.53
N LEU A 300 13.04 -0.29 -6.53
CA LEU A 300 13.59 0.70 -7.45
C LEU A 300 12.80 0.73 -8.74
N PHE A 301 12.45 1.93 -9.18
CA PHE A 301 11.70 2.19 -10.40
C PHE A 301 12.41 3.26 -11.23
N ALA A 302 12.16 3.26 -12.53
CA ALA A 302 12.58 4.33 -13.43
C ALA A 302 11.43 4.73 -14.35
N GLY A 303 11.39 5.97 -14.76
CA GLY A 303 10.45 6.45 -15.76
C GLY A 303 11.06 7.57 -16.59
N GLY A 304 10.57 7.75 -17.80
CA GLY A 304 11.05 8.83 -18.64
C GLY A 304 10.24 8.98 -19.91
N SER A 305 10.33 10.16 -20.53
CA SER A 305 9.63 10.50 -21.75
C SER A 305 10.58 10.53 -22.96
N SER A 306 10.16 10.02 -24.12
CA SER A 306 10.95 10.10 -25.35
C SER A 306 12.37 9.50 -25.16
N ALA A 307 13.44 10.27 -25.35
CA ALA A 307 14.81 9.85 -25.05
C ALA A 307 14.99 9.34 -23.62
N GLY A 308 14.26 9.90 -22.64
CA GLY A 308 14.22 9.39 -21.27
C GLY A 308 13.51 8.03 -21.15
N GLY A 309 12.45 7.80 -21.92
CA GLY A 309 11.78 6.50 -22.03
C GLY A 309 12.71 5.42 -22.63
N VAL A 310 13.42 5.76 -23.72
CA VAL A 310 14.47 4.92 -24.31
C VAL A 310 15.54 4.58 -23.26
N THR A 311 16.00 5.59 -22.50
CA THR A 311 17.02 5.39 -21.47
C THR A 311 16.52 4.53 -20.32
N SER A 312 15.27 4.72 -19.86
CA SER A 312 14.66 3.93 -18.79
C SER A 312 14.52 2.45 -19.15
N LEU A 313 14.10 2.15 -20.40
CA LEU A 313 14.02 0.79 -20.91
C LEU A 313 15.41 0.15 -20.98
N ASN A 314 16.40 0.86 -21.54
CA ASN A 314 17.77 0.35 -21.64
C ASN A 314 18.42 0.17 -20.25
N LEU A 315 18.13 1.03 -19.27
CA LEU A 315 18.57 0.87 -17.88
C LEU A 315 18.09 -0.46 -17.27
N ALA A 316 16.86 -0.85 -17.56
CA ALA A 316 16.28 -2.11 -17.07
C ALA A 316 16.85 -3.33 -17.79
N PHE A 317 16.99 -3.26 -19.10
CA PHE A 317 17.13 -4.43 -19.95
C PHE A 317 18.48 -4.58 -20.64
N MET A 318 19.21 -3.49 -20.98
CA MET A 318 20.49 -3.58 -21.66
C MET A 318 21.57 -4.17 -20.76
N ARG A 319 22.43 -5.00 -21.31
CA ARG A 319 23.64 -5.54 -20.66
C ARG A 319 24.83 -5.32 -21.59
N ASN A 320 26.05 -5.39 -21.07
CA ASN A 320 27.27 -5.17 -21.88
C ASN A 320 27.36 -6.05 -23.14
N LYS A 321 26.81 -7.27 -23.11
CA LYS A 321 26.74 -8.15 -24.28
C LYS A 321 25.84 -7.65 -25.42
N ASN A 322 24.91 -6.74 -25.09
CA ASN A 322 23.97 -6.14 -26.04
C ASN A 322 24.39 -4.73 -26.48
N ARG A 323 25.59 -4.33 -26.13
CA ARG A 323 26.13 -3.00 -26.41
C ARG A 323 26.14 -2.77 -27.94
N PRO A 324 25.57 -1.66 -28.47
CA PRO A 324 25.59 -1.36 -29.90
C PRO A 324 27.01 -1.27 -30.46
N GLU A 325 27.23 -1.81 -31.63
CA GLU A 325 28.54 -1.81 -32.32
C GLU A 325 29.05 -0.37 -32.50
N SER A 326 28.15 0.56 -32.81
CA SER A 326 28.47 2.00 -32.97
C SER A 326 29.16 2.62 -31.74
N THR A 327 29.03 2.02 -30.55
CA THR A 327 29.61 2.51 -29.32
C THR A 327 31.01 1.96 -29.05
N THR A 328 31.49 1.02 -29.84
CA THR A 328 32.85 0.48 -29.81
C THR A 328 33.83 1.39 -30.55
N LYS A 329 35.12 1.06 -30.54
CA LYS A 329 36.14 1.82 -31.25
C LYS A 329 35.93 1.73 -32.75
N GLY A 330 35.80 2.88 -33.40
CA GLY A 330 35.72 3.02 -34.83
C GLY A 330 36.85 3.91 -35.39
N LEU A 331 36.88 4.13 -36.70
CA LEU A 331 37.90 4.97 -37.32
C LEU A 331 37.88 6.42 -36.82
N LEU A 332 36.68 6.96 -36.53
CA LEU A 332 36.48 8.36 -36.12
C LEU A 332 35.93 8.50 -34.69
N TYR A 333 35.80 7.40 -33.96
CA TYR A 333 35.15 7.39 -32.66
C TYR A 333 35.92 6.53 -31.66
N ASP A 334 36.05 7.06 -30.44
CA ASP A 334 36.60 6.31 -29.30
C ASP A 334 35.60 5.26 -28.82
N ASP A 335 36.11 4.22 -28.20
CA ASP A 335 35.30 3.27 -27.45
C ASP A 335 34.68 3.95 -26.25
N LEU A 336 33.34 3.84 -26.08
CA LEU A 336 32.63 4.40 -24.93
C LEU A 336 32.75 3.51 -23.68
N GLY A 337 33.28 2.30 -23.80
CA GLY A 337 33.42 1.35 -22.70
C GLY A 337 32.08 0.69 -22.28
N ASN A 338 32.13 -0.06 -21.22
CA ASN A 338 30.96 -0.73 -20.64
C ASN A 338 29.97 0.25 -20.00
N ILE A 339 28.74 -0.19 -19.76
CA ILE A 339 27.68 0.64 -19.18
C ILE A 339 28.13 1.25 -17.84
N GLU A 340 28.81 0.48 -17.00
CA GLU A 340 29.28 0.90 -15.69
C GLU A 340 30.63 1.62 -15.68
N SER A 341 31.29 1.80 -16.81
CA SER A 341 32.68 2.30 -16.88
C SER A 341 32.81 3.82 -16.90
N SER A 342 31.70 4.57 -16.94
CA SER A 342 31.69 6.04 -17.06
C SER A 342 31.05 6.71 -15.85
N THR A 343 31.30 8.01 -15.68
CA THR A 343 30.60 8.96 -14.82
C THR A 343 30.93 8.85 -13.35
N ASN A 344 30.98 7.66 -12.78
CA ASN A 344 31.53 7.43 -11.43
C ASN A 344 32.10 6.00 -11.32
N SER A 345 32.92 5.79 -10.27
CA SER A 345 33.55 4.49 -9.98
C SER A 345 32.79 3.67 -8.94
N ILE A 346 31.58 4.06 -8.58
CA ILE A 346 30.76 3.39 -7.55
C ILE A 346 30.44 1.96 -8.02
N LYS A 347 30.72 0.97 -7.16
CA LYS A 347 30.31 -0.41 -7.35
C LYS A 347 29.05 -0.66 -6.56
N ALA A 348 27.93 -0.80 -7.24
CA ALA A 348 26.64 -1.16 -6.68
C ALA A 348 25.82 -1.88 -7.73
N GLU A 349 25.22 -2.99 -7.34
CA GLU A 349 24.27 -3.73 -8.17
C GLU A 349 22.84 -3.27 -7.84
N PHE A 350 21.97 -3.30 -8.83
CA PHE A 350 20.56 -2.99 -8.67
C PHE A 350 19.72 -3.70 -9.71
N SER A 351 18.43 -3.82 -9.43
CA SER A 351 17.43 -4.24 -10.40
C SER A 351 16.20 -3.34 -10.28
N LEU A 352 15.59 -3.01 -11.40
CA LEU A 352 14.33 -2.26 -11.41
C LEU A 352 13.16 -3.23 -11.30
N LYS A 353 12.19 -2.92 -10.44
CA LYS A 353 10.91 -3.63 -10.37
C LYS A 353 10.03 -3.29 -11.56
N ALA A 354 9.96 -2.00 -11.92
CA ALA A 354 9.20 -1.56 -13.09
C ALA A 354 9.79 -0.33 -13.77
N VAL A 355 9.40 -0.16 -15.03
CA VAL A 355 9.65 1.02 -15.86
C VAL A 355 8.34 1.68 -16.27
N ILE A 356 8.27 3.02 -16.13
CA ILE A 356 7.24 3.87 -16.72
C ILE A 356 7.80 4.39 -18.05
N ASN A 357 7.38 3.76 -19.13
CA ASN A 357 7.80 4.10 -20.48
C ASN A 357 6.82 5.09 -21.13
N MET A 358 7.19 6.34 -21.22
CA MET A 358 6.42 7.37 -21.88
C MET A 358 6.98 7.59 -23.29
N TRP A 359 6.33 7.02 -24.31
CA TRP A 359 6.69 7.06 -25.75
C TRP A 359 8.19 6.86 -26.04
N GLY A 360 8.77 5.88 -25.37
CA GLY A 360 10.13 5.42 -25.64
C GLY A 360 10.15 4.18 -26.55
N ALA A 361 11.36 3.70 -26.84
CA ALA A 361 11.60 2.57 -27.73
C ALA A 361 12.92 1.86 -27.35
N VAL A 362 13.16 0.68 -27.96
CA VAL A 362 14.44 -0.05 -27.89
C VAL A 362 14.94 -0.39 -29.30
N ASN A 363 16.25 -0.57 -29.46
CA ASN A 363 16.84 -0.94 -30.73
C ASN A 363 16.77 -2.46 -31.01
N ASP A 364 16.62 -3.25 -29.94
CA ASP A 364 16.61 -4.72 -30.03
C ASP A 364 15.66 -5.29 -28.98
N LEU A 365 14.63 -6.06 -29.40
CA LEU A 365 13.67 -6.70 -28.48
C LEU A 365 14.30 -7.84 -27.65
N GLU A 366 15.42 -8.39 -28.08
CA GLU A 366 16.08 -9.48 -27.36
C GLU A 366 16.63 -9.05 -26.00
N ILE A 367 16.90 -7.76 -25.83
CA ILE A 367 17.33 -7.23 -24.52
C ILE A 367 16.28 -7.45 -23.43
N LEU A 368 14.98 -7.49 -23.78
CA LEU A 368 13.88 -7.68 -22.84
C LEU A 368 13.96 -9.00 -22.08
N LYS A 369 14.69 -9.98 -22.58
CA LYS A 369 14.96 -11.27 -21.91
C LYS A 369 15.90 -11.15 -20.70
N ASN A 370 16.66 -10.07 -20.60
CA ASN A 370 17.72 -9.92 -19.60
C ASN A 370 17.21 -9.54 -18.20
N SER A 371 15.92 -9.20 -18.04
CA SER A 371 15.36 -8.77 -16.76
C SER A 371 13.91 -9.23 -16.57
N GLN A 372 13.48 -9.32 -15.31
CA GLN A 372 12.09 -9.58 -14.92
C GLN A 372 11.28 -8.29 -14.74
N THR A 373 11.85 -7.15 -15.08
CA THR A 373 11.26 -5.83 -14.88
C THR A 373 9.92 -5.70 -15.59
N SER A 374 8.90 -5.24 -14.87
CA SER A 374 7.57 -4.91 -15.39
C SER A 374 7.60 -3.59 -16.17
N VAL A 375 6.72 -3.41 -17.15
CA VAL A 375 6.68 -2.17 -17.95
C VAL A 375 5.25 -1.69 -18.11
N ILE A 376 5.00 -0.41 -17.76
CA ILE A 376 3.81 0.31 -18.20
C ILE A 376 4.21 1.31 -19.27
N SER A 377 3.52 1.28 -20.42
CA SER A 377 3.80 2.13 -21.58
C SER A 377 2.62 3.03 -21.92
N PHE A 378 2.95 4.25 -22.33
CA PHE A 378 2.03 5.25 -22.87
C PHE A 378 2.54 5.71 -24.22
N HIS A 379 1.73 5.67 -25.30
CA HIS A 379 2.19 6.05 -26.63
C HIS A 379 1.04 6.56 -27.50
N GLY A 380 1.32 7.58 -28.30
CA GLY A 380 0.39 8.04 -29.35
C GLY A 380 0.57 7.19 -30.61
N ASP A 381 -0.53 6.79 -31.26
CA ASP A 381 -0.47 5.96 -32.46
C ASP A 381 -0.06 6.74 -33.73
N ALA A 382 -0.12 8.08 -33.67
CA ALA A 382 0.36 8.97 -34.71
C ALA A 382 1.74 9.60 -34.41
N ASP A 383 2.49 9.03 -33.46
CA ASP A 383 3.82 9.52 -33.12
C ASP A 383 4.84 9.27 -34.25
N LYS A 384 5.34 10.35 -34.81
CA LYS A 384 6.32 10.34 -35.90
C LYS A 384 7.76 10.64 -35.44
N ILE A 385 7.94 10.97 -34.17
CA ILE A 385 9.25 11.23 -33.57
C ILE A 385 9.85 9.93 -33.03
N VAL A 386 9.09 9.21 -32.21
CA VAL A 386 9.40 7.84 -31.78
C VAL A 386 8.23 6.96 -32.19
N PRO A 387 8.38 6.07 -33.19
CA PRO A 387 7.25 5.30 -33.70
C PRO A 387 6.71 4.34 -32.61
N ILE A 388 5.39 4.19 -32.55
CA ILE A 388 4.76 3.20 -31.66
C ILE A 388 5.08 1.77 -32.05
N ASP A 389 5.28 1.51 -33.35
CA ASP A 389 5.61 0.20 -33.95
C ASP A 389 7.11 0.11 -34.32
N TYR A 390 7.49 -0.72 -35.25
CA TYR A 390 8.86 -0.89 -35.73
C TYR A 390 9.13 -0.03 -36.96
N ASP A 391 9.73 1.14 -36.74
CA ASP A 391 10.07 2.06 -37.84
C ASP A 391 11.24 2.99 -37.48
N TYR A 392 11.61 3.85 -38.42
CA TYR A 392 12.60 4.91 -38.21
C TYR A 392 12.04 6.02 -37.34
N PRO A 393 12.82 6.55 -36.39
CA PRO A 393 12.44 7.75 -35.66
C PRO A 393 12.54 9.02 -36.53
N PHE A 394 11.92 10.12 -36.10
CA PHE A 394 11.91 11.43 -36.75
C PHE A 394 11.41 11.42 -38.19
N GLN A 395 10.28 10.77 -38.46
CA GLN A 395 9.74 10.54 -39.81
C GLN A 395 9.47 11.84 -40.58
N ASP A 396 8.93 12.88 -39.92
CA ASP A 396 8.65 14.17 -40.56
C ASP A 396 9.93 14.99 -40.87
N MET A 397 11.06 14.61 -40.30
CA MET A 397 12.35 15.27 -40.48
C MET A 397 13.34 14.47 -41.36
N LYS A 398 12.84 13.47 -42.10
CA LYS A 398 13.70 12.54 -42.91
C LYS A 398 14.68 13.22 -43.85
N SER A 399 14.29 14.33 -44.50
CA SER A 399 15.17 15.05 -45.44
C SER A 399 16.34 15.77 -44.75
N GLN A 400 16.20 16.11 -43.44
CA GLN A 400 17.20 16.85 -42.69
C GLN A 400 18.06 15.95 -41.77
N ILE A 401 17.58 14.77 -41.40
CA ILE A 401 18.19 13.89 -40.39
C ILE A 401 18.59 12.50 -40.94
N ASN A 402 18.29 12.19 -42.19
CA ASN A 402 18.57 10.87 -42.78
C ASN A 402 20.04 10.36 -42.65
N THR A 403 20.99 11.29 -42.48
CA THR A 403 22.40 10.94 -42.25
C THR A 403 22.75 10.67 -40.78
N LEU A 404 21.84 10.97 -39.86
CA LEU A 404 22.08 10.87 -38.41
C LEU A 404 21.48 9.60 -37.82
N ILE A 405 20.42 9.08 -38.42
CA ILE A 405 19.64 7.96 -37.88
C ILE A 405 19.57 6.86 -38.94
N LEU A 406 20.38 5.85 -38.75
CA LEU A 406 20.55 4.73 -39.68
C LEU A 406 19.87 3.45 -39.21
N PHE A 407 19.07 3.51 -38.11
CA PHE A 407 18.47 2.33 -37.51
C PHE A 407 16.97 2.55 -37.24
N LYS A 408 16.23 1.46 -37.30
CA LYS A 408 14.84 1.39 -36.84
C LYS A 408 14.78 1.07 -35.37
N MET A 409 13.69 1.49 -34.72
CA MET A 409 13.42 1.24 -33.33
C MET A 409 12.12 0.45 -33.14
N TYR A 410 12.07 -0.34 -32.11
CA TYR A 410 10.85 -1.00 -31.63
C TYR A 410 10.19 -0.13 -30.59
N GLY A 411 9.05 0.45 -30.94
CA GLY A 411 8.26 1.26 -30.03
C GLY A 411 7.46 0.46 -29.01
N SER A 412 6.51 1.11 -28.36
CA SER A 412 5.79 0.50 -27.24
C SER A 412 4.94 -0.72 -27.63
N LEU A 413 4.41 -0.81 -28.85
CA LEU A 413 3.57 -1.93 -29.27
C LEU A 413 4.36 -3.24 -29.38
N PRO A 414 5.48 -3.36 -30.13
CA PRO A 414 6.29 -4.58 -30.16
C PRO A 414 6.95 -4.90 -28.80
N ILE A 415 7.27 -3.89 -27.97
CA ILE A 415 7.75 -4.11 -26.61
C ILE A 415 6.67 -4.80 -25.77
N HIS A 416 5.44 -4.32 -25.81
CA HIS A 416 4.27 -4.89 -25.11
C HIS A 416 4.06 -6.35 -25.52
N ILE A 417 4.01 -6.63 -26.84
CA ILE A 417 3.85 -7.99 -27.37
C ILE A 417 4.95 -8.91 -26.85
N LYS A 418 6.20 -8.46 -26.91
CA LYS A 418 7.36 -9.26 -26.47
C LYS A 418 7.35 -9.52 -24.96
N LEU A 419 7.03 -8.55 -24.14
CA LEU A 419 6.94 -8.71 -22.68
C LEU A 419 5.83 -9.70 -22.33
N LYS A 420 4.69 -9.64 -23.00
CA LYS A 420 3.58 -10.60 -22.84
C LYS A 420 3.99 -12.02 -23.21
N GLU A 421 4.71 -12.21 -24.33
CA GLU A 421 5.29 -13.51 -24.70
C GLU A 421 6.25 -14.06 -23.63
N LEU A 422 7.00 -13.17 -22.97
CA LEU A 422 7.92 -13.52 -21.90
C LEU A 422 7.23 -13.74 -20.54
N GLY A 423 5.90 -13.60 -20.46
CA GLY A 423 5.14 -13.71 -19.21
C GLY A 423 5.46 -12.62 -18.20
N ARG A 424 5.85 -11.42 -18.66
CA ARG A 424 6.11 -10.26 -17.80
C ARG A 424 4.83 -9.48 -17.55
N ARG A 425 4.73 -8.86 -16.39
CA ARG A 425 3.67 -7.90 -16.14
C ARG A 425 3.92 -6.65 -16.99
N GLU A 426 2.94 -6.33 -17.81
CA GLU A 426 3.00 -5.23 -18.75
C GLU A 426 1.64 -4.57 -18.90
N GLU A 427 1.63 -3.29 -19.29
CA GLU A 427 0.42 -2.52 -19.56
C GLU A 427 0.75 -1.51 -20.66
N LEU A 428 -0.09 -1.41 -21.70
CA LEU A 428 0.07 -0.45 -22.80
C LEU A 428 -1.19 0.41 -22.94
N HIS A 429 -1.02 1.72 -22.87
CA HIS A 429 -2.03 2.71 -23.15
C HIS A 429 -1.72 3.43 -24.47
N ILE A 430 -2.58 3.23 -25.46
CA ILE A 430 -2.49 3.87 -26.77
C ILE A 430 -3.43 5.08 -26.80
N PHE A 431 -2.91 6.23 -27.22
CA PHE A 431 -3.68 7.46 -27.39
C PHE A 431 -3.96 7.63 -28.89
N GLU A 432 -5.22 7.48 -29.28
CA GLU A 432 -5.68 7.52 -30.66
C GLU A 432 -5.47 8.90 -31.30
N ASN A 433 -4.91 8.92 -32.51
CA ASN A 433 -4.58 10.11 -33.30
C ASN A 433 -3.66 11.11 -32.58
N ALA A 434 -2.97 10.68 -31.52
CA ALA A 434 -2.05 11.52 -30.78
C ALA A 434 -0.61 11.36 -31.27
N GLY A 435 0.10 12.48 -31.32
CA GLY A 435 1.51 12.54 -31.69
C GLY A 435 2.46 12.36 -30.50
N HIS A 436 3.64 12.95 -30.62
CA HIS A 436 4.66 12.96 -29.57
C HIS A 436 4.28 13.93 -28.43
N SER A 437 4.86 13.75 -27.22
CA SER A 437 4.67 14.63 -26.08
C SER A 437 3.21 14.71 -25.56
N LEU A 438 2.64 13.55 -25.24
CA LEU A 438 1.22 13.39 -24.85
C LEU A 438 0.79 14.16 -23.62
N ASN A 439 1.71 14.49 -22.72
CA ASN A 439 1.45 15.03 -21.38
C ASN A 439 1.36 16.57 -21.33
N VAL A 440 1.53 17.24 -22.47
CA VAL A 440 1.44 18.70 -22.59
C VAL A 440 0.48 19.09 -23.72
N ASP A 441 -0.05 20.30 -23.65
CA ASP A 441 -0.83 20.93 -24.72
C ASP A 441 0.09 21.68 -25.72
N GLU A 442 -0.52 22.41 -26.65
CA GLU A 442 0.19 23.19 -27.68
C GLU A 442 1.04 24.34 -27.11
N ASP A 443 0.70 24.82 -25.90
CA ASP A 443 1.42 25.85 -25.17
C ASP A 443 2.45 25.28 -24.19
N ASN A 444 2.70 23.96 -24.24
CA ASN A 444 3.57 23.20 -23.34
C ASN A 444 3.13 23.15 -21.87
N HIS A 445 1.86 23.44 -21.55
CA HIS A 445 1.32 23.24 -20.21
C HIS A 445 0.86 21.81 -20.02
N LEU A 446 0.95 21.31 -18.76
CA LEU A 446 0.49 19.95 -18.42
C LEU A 446 -1.01 19.79 -18.65
N ASN A 447 -1.39 18.76 -19.37
CA ASN A 447 -2.78 18.46 -19.77
C ASN A 447 -3.40 17.29 -18.97
N GLU A 448 -4.62 16.86 -19.35
CA GLU A 448 -5.31 15.75 -18.68
C GLU A 448 -4.60 14.40 -18.89
N ASN A 449 -3.86 14.21 -20.00
CA ASN A 449 -3.07 12.97 -20.19
C ASN A 449 -1.93 12.87 -19.18
N PHE A 450 -1.35 14.00 -18.72
CA PHE A 450 -0.38 13.99 -17.62
C PHE A 450 -0.99 13.34 -16.36
N LYS A 451 -2.21 13.74 -15.99
CA LYS A 451 -2.91 13.16 -14.83
C LYS A 451 -3.23 11.68 -15.04
N PHE A 452 -3.68 11.31 -16.25
CA PHE A 452 -3.95 9.92 -16.60
C PHE A 452 -2.68 9.04 -16.47
N ILE A 453 -1.54 9.51 -17.00
CA ILE A 453 -0.24 8.85 -16.87
C ILE A 453 0.14 8.69 -15.40
N CYS A 454 -0.02 9.74 -14.58
CA CYS A 454 0.22 9.68 -13.15
C CYS A 454 -0.62 8.59 -12.47
N TYR A 455 -1.94 8.56 -12.71
CA TYR A 455 -2.85 7.61 -12.05
C TYR A 455 -2.57 6.17 -12.47
N LYS A 456 -2.35 5.92 -13.74
CA LYS A 456 -2.06 4.58 -14.25
C LYS A 456 -0.69 4.07 -13.78
N SER A 457 0.32 4.93 -13.84
CA SER A 457 1.65 4.61 -13.30
C SER A 457 1.61 4.32 -11.80
N ARG A 458 0.87 5.13 -11.02
CA ARG A 458 0.65 4.91 -9.60
C ARG A 458 0.05 3.51 -9.33
N ASP A 459 -1.04 3.17 -9.99
CA ASP A 459 -1.73 1.90 -9.77
C ASP A 459 -0.86 0.70 -10.22
N PHE A 460 -0.09 0.89 -11.27
CA PHE A 460 0.88 -0.12 -11.74
C PHE A 460 2.00 -0.33 -10.73
N LEU A 461 2.67 0.74 -10.27
CA LEU A 461 3.75 0.64 -9.29
C LEU A 461 3.26 0.13 -7.92
N TYR A 462 2.06 0.55 -7.52
CA TYR A 462 1.42 0.03 -6.29
C TYR A 462 1.27 -1.49 -6.34
N GLY A 463 0.88 -2.04 -7.49
CA GLY A 463 0.79 -3.49 -7.69
C GLY A 463 2.15 -4.22 -7.71
N GLU A 464 3.28 -3.52 -7.96
CA GLU A 464 4.63 -4.09 -7.81
C GLU A 464 5.08 -4.16 -6.34
N ILE A 465 4.63 -3.18 -5.54
CA ILE A 465 4.92 -3.16 -4.10
C ILE A 465 3.99 -4.15 -3.38
N PHE A 466 2.73 -4.24 -3.80
CA PHE A 466 1.68 -5.07 -3.21
C PHE A 466 0.99 -5.93 -4.27
N PRO A 467 1.63 -7.03 -4.71
CA PRO A 467 1.08 -7.89 -5.76
C PRO A 467 -0.24 -8.58 -5.36
N GLU A 468 -0.50 -8.70 -4.06
CA GLU A 468 -1.73 -9.25 -3.53
C GLU A 468 -2.56 -8.19 -2.80
N SER A 469 -3.84 -8.14 -3.06
CA SER A 469 -4.78 -7.35 -2.25
C SER A 469 -5.11 -8.10 -0.97
N TYR A 470 -5.02 -7.45 0.18
CA TYR A 470 -5.44 -8.02 1.45
C TYR A 470 -6.96 -7.99 1.54
N LYS A 471 -7.56 -9.17 1.67
CA LYS A 471 -9.01 -9.36 1.68
C LYS A 471 -9.46 -10.16 2.91
N ILE A 472 -10.66 -9.83 3.39
CA ILE A 472 -11.36 -10.63 4.38
C ILE A 472 -11.95 -11.86 3.66
N LYS A 473 -11.65 -13.04 4.17
CA LYS A 473 -12.21 -14.31 3.70
C LYS A 473 -12.90 -15.02 4.83
N SER A 474 -14.09 -15.55 4.57
CA SER A 474 -14.76 -16.45 5.48
C SER A 474 -14.11 -17.84 5.38
N ILE A 475 -13.76 -18.43 6.52
CA ILE A 475 -13.26 -19.79 6.57
C ILE A 475 -14.47 -20.73 6.66
N PRO A 476 -14.63 -21.70 5.72
CA PRO A 476 -15.71 -22.70 5.78
C PRO A 476 -15.62 -23.48 7.09
N MET A 477 -16.73 -23.55 7.81
CA MET A 477 -16.79 -24.19 9.12
C MET A 477 -17.55 -25.50 9.07
N THR A 478 -17.07 -26.47 9.84
CA THR A 478 -17.81 -27.74 10.07
C THR A 478 -19.09 -27.49 10.88
N LEU A 479 -20.04 -28.41 10.79
CA LEU A 479 -21.38 -28.32 11.41
C LEU A 479 -21.38 -27.88 12.89
N PHE A 480 -20.33 -28.18 13.64
CA PHE A 480 -20.21 -27.87 15.08
C PHE A 480 -19.86 -26.41 15.39
N HIS A 481 -19.46 -25.60 14.41
CA HIS A 481 -18.96 -24.24 14.62
C HIS A 481 -19.82 -23.15 13.96
N ARG A 482 -21.02 -23.49 13.47
CA ARG A 482 -21.91 -22.55 12.75
C ARG A 482 -22.30 -21.29 13.52
N ALA A 483 -22.27 -21.34 14.85
CA ALA A 483 -22.67 -20.19 15.68
C ALA A 483 -21.63 -19.07 15.73
N MET A 484 -20.37 -19.32 15.32
CA MET A 484 -19.29 -18.34 15.39
C MET A 484 -18.35 -18.48 14.20
N PRO A 485 -18.67 -17.84 13.08
CA PRO A 485 -17.85 -17.85 11.91
C PRO A 485 -16.46 -17.29 12.20
N LEU A 486 -15.46 -17.91 11.56
CA LEU A 486 -14.07 -17.49 11.54
C LEU A 486 -13.79 -16.79 10.23
N TYR A 487 -13.17 -15.63 10.31
CA TYR A 487 -12.68 -14.88 9.16
C TYR A 487 -11.17 -14.74 9.26
N GLU A 488 -10.53 -14.66 8.11
CA GLU A 488 -9.10 -14.42 8.03
C GLU A 488 -8.77 -13.40 6.94
N THR A 489 -7.59 -12.83 7.01
CA THR A 489 -6.97 -12.11 5.90
C THR A 489 -5.72 -12.86 5.45
N ASN A 490 -5.38 -12.74 4.16
CA ASN A 490 -4.12 -13.28 3.62
C ASN A 490 -2.88 -12.49 4.05
N CYS A 491 -3.04 -11.35 4.73
CA CYS A 491 -1.91 -10.59 5.27
C CYS A 491 -1.30 -11.31 6.48
N LYS A 492 -0.01 -11.64 6.37
CA LYS A 492 0.77 -12.27 7.46
C LYS A 492 1.79 -11.30 8.07
N ASP A 493 2.30 -10.38 7.24
CA ASP A 493 3.34 -9.43 7.62
C ASP A 493 2.71 -8.05 7.82
N TYR A 494 2.45 -7.70 9.07
CA TYR A 494 1.85 -6.42 9.44
C TYR A 494 2.43 -5.86 10.74
N VAL A 495 2.46 -4.54 10.85
CA VAL A 495 2.85 -3.82 12.07
C VAL A 495 1.65 -3.68 13.01
N LYS A 496 0.48 -3.36 12.44
CA LYS A 496 -0.78 -3.24 13.18
C LYS A 496 -1.94 -3.75 12.35
N MET A 497 -2.89 -4.40 13.02
CA MET A 497 -4.13 -4.89 12.43
C MET A 497 -5.30 -4.51 13.33
N PHE A 498 -6.34 -3.93 12.74
CA PHE A 498 -7.58 -3.59 13.42
C PHE A 498 -8.77 -4.26 12.73
N TRP A 499 -9.53 -4.96 13.54
CA TRP A 499 -10.83 -5.47 13.14
C TRP A 499 -11.93 -4.67 13.81
N ASP A 500 -12.97 -4.34 13.07
CA ASP A 500 -14.18 -3.71 13.57
C ASP A 500 -15.41 -4.45 13.06
N ILE A 501 -16.50 -4.42 13.82
CA ILE A 501 -17.72 -5.16 13.47
C ILE A 501 -18.95 -4.30 13.71
N GLU A 502 -19.91 -4.39 12.79
CA GLU A 502 -21.23 -3.82 12.86
C GLU A 502 -22.25 -4.96 12.81
N GLY A 503 -23.24 -4.97 13.70
CA GLY A 503 -24.22 -6.04 13.78
C GLY A 503 -23.72 -7.32 14.42
N GLY A 504 -22.63 -7.27 15.18
CA GLY A 504 -22.05 -8.42 15.86
C GLY A 504 -21.05 -8.03 16.94
N VAL A 505 -20.32 -9.03 17.46
CA VAL A 505 -19.21 -8.88 18.40
C VAL A 505 -18.03 -9.74 18.02
N ILE A 506 -16.82 -9.20 18.16
CA ILE A 506 -15.58 -9.95 18.04
C ILE A 506 -15.32 -10.67 19.35
N VAL A 507 -15.20 -11.99 19.30
CA VAL A 507 -15.07 -12.84 20.49
C VAL A 507 -13.69 -13.49 20.62
N GLY A 508 -12.86 -13.39 19.57
CA GLY A 508 -11.47 -13.84 19.59
C GLY A 508 -10.71 -13.28 18.40
N MET A 509 -9.44 -12.95 18.63
CA MET A 509 -8.48 -12.56 17.60
C MET A 509 -7.20 -13.35 17.83
N LYS A 510 -6.67 -13.93 16.77
CA LYS A 510 -5.37 -14.59 16.79
C LYS A 510 -4.70 -14.40 15.43
N ASP A 511 -3.51 -13.83 15.44
CA ASP A 511 -2.74 -13.53 14.24
C ASP A 511 -3.59 -12.74 13.21
N ASN A 512 -3.75 -13.26 12.01
CA ASN A 512 -4.55 -12.69 10.94
C ASN A 512 -6.00 -13.18 10.91
N GLN A 513 -6.48 -13.80 11.98
CA GLN A 513 -7.81 -14.38 12.08
C GLN A 513 -8.67 -13.70 13.14
N VAL A 514 -9.96 -13.63 12.90
CA VAL A 514 -10.96 -13.09 13.81
C VAL A 514 -12.18 -14.02 13.88
N ARG A 515 -12.63 -14.27 15.11
CA ARG A 515 -13.85 -15.02 15.39
C ARG A 515 -14.94 -14.07 15.84
N VAL A 516 -16.11 -14.16 15.26
CA VAL A 516 -17.22 -13.24 15.51
C VAL A 516 -18.49 -13.95 15.88
N VAL A 517 -19.40 -13.23 16.54
CA VAL A 517 -20.79 -13.62 16.75
C VAL A 517 -21.67 -12.54 16.16
N TRP A 518 -22.49 -12.92 15.19
CA TRP A 518 -23.44 -12.03 14.57
C TRP A 518 -24.76 -11.98 15.34
N PHE A 519 -25.38 -10.79 15.40
CA PHE A 519 -26.67 -10.61 16.05
C PHE A 519 -27.80 -10.95 15.08
N GLU A 520 -28.67 -11.85 15.45
CA GLU A 520 -29.78 -12.31 14.59
C GLU A 520 -30.72 -11.17 14.15
N ASN A 521 -30.89 -10.14 14.99
CA ASN A 521 -31.80 -9.02 14.76
C ASN A 521 -31.08 -7.73 14.27
N ALA A 522 -29.85 -7.81 13.85
CA ALA A 522 -29.15 -6.64 13.31
C ALA A 522 -29.61 -6.37 11.87
N HIS A 523 -29.84 -5.10 11.55
CA HIS A 523 -30.21 -4.67 10.20
C HIS A 523 -29.05 -4.80 9.20
N LYS A 524 -27.82 -4.91 9.71
CA LYS A 524 -26.61 -4.97 8.88
C LYS A 524 -25.55 -5.78 9.59
N HIS A 525 -24.89 -6.65 8.82
CA HIS A 525 -23.75 -7.45 9.26
C HIS A 525 -22.53 -7.07 8.44
N LYS A 526 -21.59 -6.38 9.05
CA LYS A 526 -20.38 -5.90 8.38
C LYS A 526 -19.15 -6.12 9.25
N LEU A 527 -18.12 -6.73 8.69
CA LEU A 527 -16.79 -6.86 9.27
C LEU A 527 -15.83 -5.93 8.51
N LYS A 528 -15.04 -5.15 9.23
CA LYS A 528 -14.08 -4.19 8.68
C LYS A 528 -12.67 -4.57 9.12
N LEU A 529 -11.74 -4.44 8.22
CA LEU A 529 -10.33 -4.71 8.44
C LEU A 529 -9.51 -3.48 8.05
N SER A 530 -8.61 -3.05 8.93
CA SER A 530 -7.58 -2.07 8.62
C SER A 530 -6.22 -2.60 9.04
N ILE A 531 -5.27 -2.57 8.11
CA ILE A 531 -3.92 -3.10 8.27
C ILE A 531 -2.92 -1.98 8.04
N LEU A 532 -1.87 -1.93 8.84
CA LEU A 532 -0.66 -1.15 8.60
C LEU A 532 0.50 -2.13 8.38
N THR A 533 1.10 -2.10 7.20
CA THR A 533 2.28 -2.91 6.86
C THR A 533 3.57 -2.28 7.38
N ASP A 534 4.66 -3.02 7.34
CA ASP A 534 6.02 -2.54 7.64
C ASP A 534 6.50 -1.45 6.67
N THR A 535 6.01 -1.47 5.43
CA THR A 535 6.24 -0.40 4.44
C THR A 535 5.44 0.87 4.73
N GLY A 536 4.66 0.92 5.82
CA GLY A 536 3.81 2.06 6.22
C GLY A 536 2.55 2.24 5.38
N ALA A 537 2.23 1.30 4.49
CA ALA A 537 0.99 1.34 3.72
C ALA A 537 -0.20 0.85 4.55
N GLY A 538 -1.30 1.59 4.48
CA GLY A 538 -2.57 1.19 5.04
C GLY A 538 -3.42 0.43 4.02
N PHE A 539 -4.05 -0.64 4.47
CA PHE A 539 -5.05 -1.38 3.71
C PHE A 539 -6.37 -1.37 4.46
N TYR A 540 -7.44 -1.35 3.70
CA TYR A 540 -8.79 -1.39 4.22
C TYR A 540 -9.64 -2.34 3.38
N ASP A 541 -10.39 -3.22 4.05
CA ASP A 541 -11.36 -4.09 3.42
C ASP A 541 -12.63 -4.20 4.26
N GLU A 542 -13.76 -4.44 3.60
CA GLU A 542 -15.06 -4.67 4.23
C GLU A 542 -15.66 -5.96 3.71
N TYR A 543 -16.20 -6.74 4.62
CA TYR A 543 -16.98 -7.94 4.33
C TYR A 543 -18.39 -7.73 4.85
N GLU A 544 -19.38 -7.78 3.96
CA GLU A 544 -20.81 -7.57 4.25
C GLU A 544 -21.59 -8.78 3.73
N PHE A 545 -22.59 -9.27 4.49
CA PHE A 545 -23.44 -10.38 4.07
C PHE A 545 -24.88 -10.24 4.56
#